data_9eba95698e114e1887273d105c08866a
#
_entry.id   9eba95698e114e1887273d105c08866a
#
_cell.length_a   1.000
_cell.length_b   1.000
_cell.length_c   1.000
_cell.angle_alpha   90.00
_cell.angle_beta   90.00
_cell.angle_gamma   90.00
#
_symmetry.space_group_name_H-M   'P 1'
#
loop_
_entity.id
_entity.type
_entity.pdbx_description
1 polymer ?
#
loop_
_entity_poly.entity_id
_entity_poly.type
_entity_poly.pdbx_seq_one_letter_code
_entity_poly.pdbx_strand_id
1 'polypeptide(L)'
;MNKTGFIAYMESIDLAPKTIEKHVKFTKQFFARVKKEDIQVTKPDVLKFLEYLKNSRKLENKYRSDFLVSLNHYFTFLYEEGTIAENPCWFLKIQGTNKKKLHKIYTPEELDQLFDNYYLLFVRNYDDSGKHWREHSKIQAKLAKERNALILSIFINQGATTDEIRKIELDDIDFIKAKIKIRGGKKLNDRFIPLKATQIGLLMNYLQNIRPQLLEYQTTESKKLILSLPATIKTTRNDNLFRWAFNALIKQLKSIDKQFINFQQVRTSVITNWIKTEGLRKAQYMAGHRYISTTEKYLPNNLDELIDDINKLHPF
;
A
#
# COMPACT_ATOMS: atom_id res chain seq x y z
N MET A 1 6.83 27.70 -14.90
CA MET A 1 5.78 26.74 -14.43
C MET A 1 4.74 27.48 -13.58
N ASN A 2 3.48 27.58 -14.05
CA ASN A 2 2.34 28.10 -13.28
C ASN A 2 1.87 27.02 -12.27
N LYS A 3 2.44 27.06 -11.06
CA LYS A 3 2.15 26.04 -10.03
C LYS A 3 0.73 26.16 -9.46
N THR A 4 0.28 27.40 -9.21
CA THR A 4 -1.02 27.63 -8.54
C THR A 4 -2.18 27.26 -9.45
N GLY A 5 -2.18 27.72 -10.70
CA GLY A 5 -3.20 27.36 -11.70
C GLY A 5 -3.22 25.85 -11.96
N PHE A 6 -2.05 25.21 -12.05
CA PHE A 6 -1.98 23.75 -12.23
C PHE A 6 -2.56 22.95 -11.06
N ILE A 7 -2.36 23.40 -9.81
CA ILE A 7 -2.98 22.76 -8.65
C ILE A 7 -4.51 22.92 -8.72
N ALA A 8 -5.02 24.14 -8.96
CA ALA A 8 -6.45 24.39 -9.07
C ALA A 8 -7.10 23.56 -10.20
N TYR A 9 -6.44 23.45 -11.35
CA TYR A 9 -6.86 22.59 -12.44
C TYR A 9 -6.98 21.12 -12.02
N MET A 10 -5.96 20.58 -11.31
CA MET A 10 -6.00 19.19 -10.87
C MET A 10 -7.05 18.94 -9.79
N GLU A 11 -7.35 19.94 -8.96
CA GLU A 11 -8.44 19.90 -7.98
C GLU A 11 -9.80 19.90 -8.67
N SER A 12 -9.99 20.70 -9.74
CA SER A 12 -11.25 20.75 -10.50
C SER A 12 -11.59 19.41 -11.17
N ILE A 13 -10.60 18.62 -11.56
CA ILE A 13 -10.78 17.25 -12.08
C ILE A 13 -10.75 16.16 -11.00
N ASP A 14 -10.96 16.54 -9.73
CA ASP A 14 -11.08 15.66 -8.55
C ASP A 14 -9.89 14.70 -8.32
N LEU A 15 -8.65 15.13 -8.57
CA LEU A 15 -7.49 14.33 -8.23
C LEU A 15 -7.21 14.34 -6.71
N ALA A 16 -6.73 13.22 -6.20
CA ALA A 16 -6.36 13.12 -4.78
C ALA A 16 -5.13 14.01 -4.45
N PRO A 17 -5.07 14.65 -3.25
CA PRO A 17 -3.98 15.56 -2.88
C PRO A 17 -2.57 14.98 -3.07
N LYS A 18 -2.36 13.72 -2.69
CA LYS A 18 -1.07 13.02 -2.91
C LYS A 18 -0.73 12.83 -4.39
N THR A 19 -1.74 12.68 -5.25
CA THR A 19 -1.56 12.59 -6.71
C THR A 19 -1.16 13.95 -7.27
N ILE A 20 -1.81 15.01 -6.82
CA ILE A 20 -1.49 16.41 -7.17
C ILE A 20 -0.05 16.75 -6.77
N GLU A 21 0.33 16.43 -5.54
CA GLU A 21 1.72 16.64 -5.04
C GLU A 21 2.75 15.91 -5.93
N LYS A 22 2.45 14.67 -6.33
CA LYS A 22 3.31 13.89 -7.24
C LYS A 22 3.45 14.56 -8.60
N HIS A 23 2.34 14.99 -9.22
CA HIS A 23 2.36 15.65 -10.53
C HIS A 23 3.12 16.96 -10.47
N VAL A 24 2.88 17.79 -9.47
CA VAL A 24 3.64 19.04 -9.25
C VAL A 24 5.14 18.78 -9.09
N LYS A 25 5.51 17.76 -8.29
CA LYS A 25 6.91 17.39 -8.08
C LYS A 25 7.59 16.96 -9.38
N PHE A 26 6.94 16.13 -10.19
CA PHE A 26 7.51 15.62 -11.42
C PHE A 26 7.63 16.70 -12.49
N THR A 27 6.64 17.56 -12.63
CA THR A 27 6.68 18.72 -13.53
C THR A 27 7.80 19.69 -13.14
N LYS A 28 7.97 19.98 -11.84
CA LYS A 28 9.10 20.79 -11.37
C LYS A 28 10.45 20.19 -11.73
N GLN A 29 10.64 18.88 -11.60
CA GLN A 29 11.88 18.20 -11.97
C GLN A 29 12.17 18.30 -13.47
N PHE A 30 11.15 18.26 -14.31
CA PHE A 30 11.27 18.47 -15.74
C PHE A 30 11.79 19.89 -16.05
N PHE A 31 11.13 20.94 -15.56
CA PHE A 31 11.53 22.33 -15.82
C PHE A 31 12.91 22.67 -15.24
N ALA A 32 13.25 22.11 -14.07
CA ALA A 32 14.59 22.27 -13.51
C ALA A 32 15.69 21.72 -14.42
N ARG A 33 15.39 20.70 -15.25
CA ARG A 33 16.33 20.08 -16.18
C ARG A 33 16.34 20.76 -17.55
N VAL A 34 15.17 21.06 -18.10
CA VAL A 34 15.02 21.59 -19.46
C VAL A 34 15.39 23.08 -19.52
N LYS A 35 15.17 23.84 -18.43
CA LYS A 35 15.48 25.27 -18.31
C LYS A 35 14.89 26.14 -19.41
N LYS A 36 13.67 25.81 -19.87
CA LYS A 36 12.88 26.58 -20.84
C LYS A 36 11.61 27.11 -20.17
N GLU A 37 11.05 28.18 -20.75
CA GLU A 37 9.72 28.62 -20.39
C GLU A 37 8.65 27.65 -20.89
N ASP A 38 7.52 27.66 -20.23
CA ASP A 38 6.41 26.72 -20.46
C ASP A 38 5.99 26.66 -21.95
N ILE A 39 5.89 27.85 -22.57
CA ILE A 39 5.47 28.05 -23.98
C ILE A 39 6.54 27.61 -25.00
N GLN A 40 7.79 27.49 -24.58
CA GLN A 40 8.91 27.13 -25.45
C GLN A 40 9.21 25.64 -25.48
N VAL A 41 8.51 24.85 -24.66
CA VAL A 41 8.73 23.41 -24.58
C VAL A 41 8.11 22.72 -25.80
N THR A 42 8.93 21.92 -26.45
CA THR A 42 8.55 21.16 -27.65
C THR A 42 8.55 19.65 -27.36
N LYS A 43 7.92 18.87 -28.24
CA LYS A 43 7.94 17.40 -28.18
C LYS A 43 9.37 16.81 -28.13
N PRO A 44 10.36 17.29 -28.90
CA PRO A 44 11.76 16.89 -28.76
C PRO A 44 12.34 17.09 -27.35
N ASP A 45 11.96 18.17 -26.64
CA ASP A 45 12.44 18.42 -25.28
C ASP A 45 11.90 17.37 -24.30
N VAL A 46 10.62 17.00 -24.44
CA VAL A 46 10.00 15.93 -23.66
C VAL A 46 10.70 14.59 -23.93
N LEU A 47 10.95 14.26 -25.19
CA LEU A 47 11.63 13.02 -25.58
C LEU A 47 13.06 12.95 -25.03
N LYS A 48 13.85 14.02 -25.17
CA LYS A 48 15.21 14.11 -24.58
C LYS A 48 15.18 13.94 -23.05
N PHE A 49 14.18 14.49 -22.39
CA PHE A 49 14.03 14.31 -20.95
C PHE A 49 13.72 12.86 -20.58
N LEU A 50 12.79 12.20 -21.29
CA LEU A 50 12.47 10.80 -21.09
C LEU A 50 13.65 9.87 -21.38
N GLU A 51 14.49 10.22 -22.35
CA GLU A 51 15.74 9.52 -22.64
C GLU A 51 16.76 9.71 -21.51
N TYR A 52 16.95 10.94 -21.00
CA TYR A 52 17.76 11.21 -19.83
C TYR A 52 17.32 10.37 -18.62
N LEU A 53 16.01 10.27 -18.36
CA LEU A 53 15.47 9.43 -17.28
C LEU A 53 15.82 7.94 -17.48
N LYS A 54 15.88 7.47 -18.74
CA LYS A 54 16.27 6.10 -19.08
C LYS A 54 17.77 5.88 -18.93
N ASN A 55 18.58 6.69 -19.59
CA ASN A 55 20.00 6.43 -19.77
C ASN A 55 20.83 6.89 -18.57
N SER A 56 20.57 8.12 -18.07
CA SER A 56 21.35 8.70 -16.97
C SER A 56 20.79 8.34 -15.59
N ARG A 57 19.45 8.37 -15.43
CA ARG A 57 18.81 8.05 -14.15
C ARG A 57 18.47 6.57 -13.99
N LYS A 58 18.61 5.77 -15.05
CA LYS A 58 18.30 4.32 -15.10
C LYS A 58 16.93 3.98 -14.53
N LEU A 59 15.91 4.83 -14.75
CA LEU A 59 14.57 4.63 -14.23
C LEU A 59 13.80 3.62 -15.08
N GLU A 60 13.04 2.76 -14.40
CA GLU A 60 12.14 1.78 -15.04
C GLU A 60 11.05 2.47 -15.87
N ASN A 61 10.54 1.77 -16.88
CA ASN A 61 9.49 2.27 -17.79
C ASN A 61 8.24 2.75 -17.04
N LYS A 62 7.86 2.06 -15.97
CA LYS A 62 6.73 2.45 -15.11
C LYS A 62 6.91 3.86 -14.54
N TYR A 63 8.10 4.13 -13.98
CA TYR A 63 8.38 5.42 -13.34
C TYR A 63 8.51 6.54 -14.37
N ARG A 64 9.11 6.24 -15.55
CA ARG A 64 9.19 7.16 -16.69
C ARG A 64 7.79 7.51 -17.23
N SER A 65 6.90 6.52 -17.30
CA SER A 65 5.49 6.73 -17.68
C SER A 65 4.77 7.64 -16.68
N ASP A 66 5.07 7.52 -15.40
CA ASP A 66 4.49 8.42 -14.38
C ASP A 66 4.95 9.88 -14.58
N PHE A 67 6.19 10.12 -15.02
CA PHE A 67 6.63 11.45 -15.43
C PHE A 67 5.86 11.96 -16.65
N LEU A 68 5.74 11.14 -17.70
CA LEU A 68 5.04 11.51 -18.91
C LEU A 68 3.56 11.86 -18.63
N VAL A 69 2.88 11.07 -17.79
CA VAL A 69 1.50 11.37 -17.35
C VAL A 69 1.44 12.71 -16.62
N SER A 70 2.42 13.02 -15.77
CA SER A 70 2.46 14.30 -15.05
C SER A 70 2.66 15.49 -15.98
N LEU A 71 3.54 15.35 -16.97
CA LEU A 71 3.77 16.36 -17.99
C LEU A 71 2.54 16.53 -18.89
N ASN A 72 1.90 15.43 -19.27
CA ASN A 72 0.68 15.50 -20.06
C ASN A 72 -0.43 16.29 -19.34
N HIS A 73 -0.65 16.05 -18.03
CA HIS A 73 -1.60 16.84 -17.24
C HIS A 73 -1.23 18.33 -17.23
N TYR A 74 0.05 18.64 -17.08
CA TYR A 74 0.50 20.04 -17.05
C TYR A 74 0.30 20.75 -18.39
N PHE A 75 0.70 20.11 -19.49
CA PHE A 75 0.56 20.71 -20.82
C PHE A 75 -0.89 20.68 -21.31
N THR A 76 -1.73 19.76 -20.86
CA THR A 76 -3.18 19.81 -21.09
C THR A 76 -3.79 21.03 -20.39
N PHE A 77 -3.41 21.30 -19.15
CA PHE A 77 -3.81 22.51 -18.42
C PHE A 77 -3.45 23.79 -19.20
N LEU A 78 -2.21 23.92 -19.68
CA LEU A 78 -1.78 25.09 -20.47
C LEU A 78 -2.51 25.21 -21.82
N TYR A 79 -2.83 24.09 -22.44
CA TYR A 79 -3.61 24.05 -23.67
C TYR A 79 -5.06 24.52 -23.45
N GLU A 80 -5.70 24.04 -22.40
CA GLU A 80 -7.06 24.42 -22.04
C GLU A 80 -7.18 25.89 -21.61
N GLU A 81 -6.11 26.46 -21.01
CA GLU A 81 -5.99 27.90 -20.74
C GLU A 81 -5.67 28.74 -22.00
N GLY A 82 -5.45 28.11 -23.14
CA GLY A 82 -5.06 28.82 -24.38
C GLY A 82 -3.61 29.36 -24.35
N THR A 83 -2.80 28.97 -23.38
CA THR A 83 -1.41 29.44 -23.24
C THR A 83 -0.50 28.82 -24.31
N ILE A 84 -0.78 27.60 -24.76
CA ILE A 84 -0.07 26.89 -25.83
C ILE A 84 -1.06 26.37 -26.85
N ALA A 85 -0.61 26.31 -28.13
CA ALA A 85 -1.45 25.85 -29.23
C ALA A 85 -1.55 24.31 -29.31
N GLU A 86 -0.57 23.59 -28.78
CA GLU A 86 -0.50 22.13 -28.84
C GLU A 86 0.20 21.57 -27.60
N ASN A 87 -0.31 20.43 -27.07
CA ASN A 87 0.36 19.74 -25.97
C ASN A 87 1.50 18.85 -26.49
N PRO A 88 2.78 19.14 -26.12
CA PRO A 88 3.95 18.40 -26.61
C PRO A 88 4.01 16.94 -26.14
N CYS A 89 3.14 16.52 -25.24
CA CYS A 89 3.07 15.15 -24.75
C CYS A 89 2.04 14.28 -25.51
N TRP A 90 1.22 14.86 -26.37
CA TRP A 90 0.22 14.08 -27.10
C TRP A 90 0.85 12.98 -27.93
N PHE A 91 0.17 11.84 -27.96
CA PHE A 91 0.58 10.61 -28.66
C PHE A 91 1.88 9.99 -28.17
N LEU A 92 2.52 10.53 -27.11
CA LEU A 92 3.66 9.87 -26.48
C LEU A 92 3.19 8.77 -25.54
N LYS A 93 3.82 7.59 -25.65
CA LYS A 93 3.54 6.45 -24.80
C LYS A 93 4.84 5.67 -24.51
N ILE A 94 5.03 5.30 -23.26
CA ILE A 94 6.12 4.39 -22.86
C ILE A 94 5.54 2.99 -22.75
N GLN A 95 6.06 2.09 -23.57
CA GLN A 95 5.66 0.68 -23.58
C GLN A 95 6.38 -0.12 -22.48
N GLY A 96 5.89 -1.32 -22.20
CA GLY A 96 6.52 -2.23 -21.22
C GLY A 96 6.42 -1.75 -19.77
N THR A 97 5.38 -0.99 -19.43
CA THR A 97 5.14 -0.49 -18.08
C THR A 97 4.51 -1.53 -17.15
N ASN A 98 3.86 -2.56 -17.69
CA ASN A 98 3.12 -3.58 -16.95
C ASN A 98 3.81 -4.96 -17.06
N LYS A 99 5.00 -5.09 -16.46
CA LYS A 99 5.55 -6.42 -16.19
C LYS A 99 4.87 -6.95 -14.93
N LYS A 100 3.83 -7.79 -15.07
CA LYS A 100 3.32 -8.58 -13.95
C LYS A 100 4.44 -9.52 -13.52
N LYS A 101 5.06 -9.27 -12.39
CA LYS A 101 5.91 -10.26 -11.73
C LYS A 101 4.97 -11.26 -11.07
N LEU A 102 5.06 -12.52 -11.45
CA LEU A 102 4.42 -13.60 -10.73
C LEU A 102 5.10 -13.72 -9.37
N HIS A 103 4.31 -13.67 -8.33
CA HIS A 103 4.74 -13.82 -6.96
C HIS A 103 4.09 -15.09 -6.40
N LYS A 104 4.75 -15.74 -5.45
CA LYS A 104 4.13 -16.84 -4.70
C LYS A 104 2.79 -16.36 -4.14
N ILE A 105 1.75 -17.14 -4.35
CA ILE A 105 0.46 -17.01 -3.69
C ILE A 105 0.48 -17.95 -2.48
N TYR A 106 0.33 -17.40 -1.30
CA TYR A 106 0.24 -18.17 -0.07
C TYR A 106 -1.14 -18.81 0.07
N THR A 107 -1.18 -20.08 0.49
CA THR A 107 -2.42 -20.72 0.92
C THR A 107 -2.90 -20.16 2.26
N PRO A 108 -4.15 -20.40 2.69
CA PRO A 108 -4.62 -20.01 4.02
C PRO A 108 -3.73 -20.57 5.15
N GLU A 109 -3.30 -21.83 5.04
CA GLU A 109 -2.44 -22.52 6.00
C GLU A 109 -1.05 -21.90 6.06
N GLU A 110 -0.46 -21.55 4.92
CA GLU A 110 0.83 -20.86 4.86
C GLU A 110 0.76 -19.45 5.45
N LEU A 111 -0.38 -18.76 5.29
CA LEU A 111 -0.59 -17.45 5.92
C LEU A 111 -0.75 -17.57 7.44
N ASP A 112 -1.49 -18.56 7.93
CA ASP A 112 -1.63 -18.84 9.34
C ASP A 112 -0.26 -19.24 9.94
N GLN A 113 0.52 -20.09 9.25
CA GLN A 113 1.88 -20.45 9.65
C GLN A 113 2.84 -19.25 9.68
N LEU A 114 2.71 -18.32 8.73
CA LEU A 114 3.51 -17.08 8.72
C LEU A 114 3.20 -16.22 9.96
N PHE A 115 1.93 -16.17 10.38
CA PHE A 115 1.51 -15.50 11.60
C PHE A 115 2.06 -16.19 12.85
N ASP A 116 1.90 -17.51 12.96
CA ASP A 116 2.35 -18.31 14.09
C ASP A 116 3.88 -18.21 14.31
N ASN A 117 4.63 -18.31 13.23
CA ASN A 117 6.07 -18.10 13.25
C ASN A 117 6.46 -16.68 13.69
N TYR A 118 5.72 -15.65 13.20
CA TYR A 118 5.95 -14.29 13.67
C TYR A 118 5.68 -14.16 15.17
N TYR A 119 4.54 -14.67 15.63
CA TYR A 119 4.14 -14.59 17.02
C TYR A 119 5.13 -15.34 17.94
N LEU A 120 5.53 -16.53 17.55
CA LEU A 120 6.50 -17.34 18.30
C LEU A 120 7.86 -16.62 18.42
N LEU A 121 8.41 -16.14 17.30
CA LEU A 121 9.78 -15.60 17.27
C LEU A 121 9.88 -14.16 17.80
N PHE A 122 8.86 -13.33 17.56
CA PHE A 122 8.95 -11.90 17.86
C PHE A 122 8.07 -11.44 19.02
N VAL A 123 7.10 -12.24 19.45
CA VAL A 123 6.25 -11.91 20.59
C VAL A 123 6.60 -12.83 21.77
N ARG A 124 6.38 -14.14 21.62
CA ARG A 124 6.51 -15.09 22.72
C ARG A 124 7.96 -15.30 23.17
N ASN A 125 8.85 -15.55 22.22
CA ASN A 125 10.28 -15.84 22.47
C ASN A 125 11.17 -14.62 22.23
N TYR A 126 10.59 -13.41 22.28
CA TYR A 126 11.39 -12.21 22.11
C TYR A 126 12.33 -12.01 23.30
N ASP A 127 13.61 -12.02 22.99
CA ASP A 127 14.68 -11.74 23.94
C ASP A 127 15.42 -10.46 23.54
N ASP A 128 15.64 -9.59 24.51
CA ASP A 128 16.41 -8.35 24.40
C ASP A 128 17.57 -8.28 25.40
N SER A 129 17.84 -9.37 26.12
CA SER A 129 18.88 -9.45 27.16
C SER A 129 20.29 -9.10 26.65
N GLY A 130 20.57 -9.44 25.35
CA GLY A 130 21.83 -9.10 24.69
C GLY A 130 21.91 -7.67 24.11
N LYS A 131 20.89 -6.83 24.33
CA LYS A 131 20.84 -5.47 23.76
C LYS A 131 21.15 -4.43 24.84
N HIS A 132 22.17 -3.61 24.58
CA HIS A 132 22.51 -2.47 25.43
C HIS A 132 21.53 -1.27 25.23
N TRP A 133 20.24 -1.57 25.24
CA TRP A 133 19.20 -0.55 25.12
C TRP A 133 18.79 -0.05 26.50
N ARG A 134 18.34 1.23 26.56
CA ARG A 134 17.66 1.76 27.74
C ARG A 134 16.37 0.98 27.97
N GLU A 135 15.98 0.79 29.22
CA GLU A 135 14.79 0.00 29.60
C GLU A 135 13.53 0.46 28.87
N HIS A 136 13.31 1.77 28.81
CA HIS A 136 12.22 2.37 28.02
C HIS A 136 12.19 1.92 26.54
N SER A 137 13.35 1.78 25.89
CA SER A 137 13.42 1.33 24.49
C SER A 137 13.11 -0.16 24.34
N LYS A 138 13.40 -0.96 25.35
CA LYS A 138 13.04 -2.40 25.39
C LYS A 138 11.53 -2.56 25.51
N ILE A 139 10.88 -1.82 26.41
CA ILE A 139 9.42 -1.80 26.56
C ILE A 139 8.76 -1.39 25.24
N GLN A 140 9.20 -0.29 24.62
CA GLN A 140 8.67 0.14 23.33
C GLN A 140 8.83 -0.93 22.23
N ALA A 141 9.97 -1.62 22.20
CA ALA A 141 10.23 -2.68 21.23
C ALA A 141 9.27 -3.86 21.41
N LYS A 142 8.98 -4.25 22.66
CA LYS A 142 8.01 -5.30 22.99
C LYS A 142 6.59 -4.89 22.56
N LEU A 143 6.13 -3.71 22.95
CA LEU A 143 4.83 -3.17 22.55
C LEU A 143 4.67 -3.07 21.04
N ALA A 144 5.74 -2.67 20.33
CA ALA A 144 5.73 -2.61 18.86
C ALA A 144 5.51 -3.98 18.22
N LYS A 145 6.06 -5.07 18.80
CA LYS A 145 5.90 -6.43 18.27
C LYS A 145 4.50 -6.97 18.50
N GLU A 146 3.95 -6.76 19.67
CA GLU A 146 2.56 -7.11 20.00
C GLU A 146 1.58 -6.38 19.07
N ARG A 147 1.73 -5.07 18.90
CA ARG A 147 0.96 -4.30 17.92
C ARG A 147 1.12 -4.84 16.51
N ASN A 148 2.34 -5.18 16.09
CA ASN A 148 2.61 -5.68 14.75
C ASN A 148 2.01 -7.07 14.52
N ALA A 149 1.86 -7.91 15.55
CA ALA A 149 1.12 -9.16 15.48
C ALA A 149 -0.35 -8.91 15.11
N LEU A 150 -1.01 -7.93 15.76
CA LEU A 150 -2.37 -7.54 15.39
C LEU A 150 -2.44 -7.00 13.95
N ILE A 151 -1.51 -6.15 13.55
CA ILE A 151 -1.43 -5.65 12.17
C ILE A 151 -1.33 -6.81 11.17
N LEU A 152 -0.44 -7.77 11.41
CA LEU A 152 -0.26 -8.94 10.55
C LEU A 152 -1.53 -9.79 10.48
N SER A 153 -2.19 -10.02 11.62
CA SER A 153 -3.46 -10.74 11.69
C SER A 153 -4.54 -10.07 10.81
N ILE A 154 -4.63 -8.72 10.82
CA ILE A 154 -5.57 -7.99 9.97
C ILE A 154 -5.20 -8.12 8.48
N PHE A 155 -3.92 -8.10 8.12
CA PHE A 155 -3.51 -8.34 6.72
C PHE A 155 -3.93 -9.71 6.24
N ILE A 156 -3.68 -10.75 7.02
CA ILE A 156 -3.91 -12.16 6.66
C ILE A 156 -5.40 -12.48 6.58
N ASN A 157 -6.20 -12.01 7.52
CA ASN A 157 -7.59 -12.43 7.61
C ASN A 157 -8.57 -11.46 6.91
N GLN A 158 -8.28 -10.16 6.89
CA GLN A 158 -9.16 -9.18 6.25
C GLN A 158 -8.63 -8.68 4.90
N GLY A 159 -7.45 -9.13 4.47
CA GLY A 159 -6.86 -8.70 3.20
C GLY A 159 -6.75 -7.17 3.08
N ALA A 160 -6.66 -6.45 4.19
CA ALA A 160 -6.65 -5.00 4.22
C ALA A 160 -5.40 -4.40 3.56
N THR A 161 -5.49 -3.17 3.09
CA THR A 161 -4.33 -2.38 2.66
C THR A 161 -3.71 -1.64 3.85
N THR A 162 -2.47 -1.19 3.71
CA THR A 162 -1.81 -0.36 4.74
C THR A 162 -2.58 0.91 5.08
N ASP A 163 -3.21 1.53 4.08
CA ASP A 163 -4.02 2.74 4.28
C ASP A 163 -5.34 2.44 5.00
N GLU A 164 -5.94 1.27 4.76
CA GLU A 164 -7.16 0.84 5.47
C GLU A 164 -6.86 0.54 6.94
N ILE A 165 -5.77 -0.19 7.23
CA ILE A 165 -5.37 -0.50 8.62
C ILE A 165 -5.18 0.78 9.44
N ARG A 166 -4.60 1.82 8.87
CA ARG A 166 -4.40 3.12 9.53
C ARG A 166 -5.70 3.86 9.84
N LYS A 167 -6.80 3.52 9.17
CA LYS A 167 -8.10 4.18 9.32
C LYS A 167 -9.02 3.47 10.31
N ILE A 168 -8.76 2.21 10.64
CA ILE A 168 -9.59 1.43 11.57
C ILE A 168 -9.65 2.17 12.91
N GLU A 169 -10.86 2.34 13.43
CA GLU A 169 -11.16 2.93 14.72
C GLU A 169 -11.69 1.88 15.68
N LEU A 170 -11.79 2.21 16.96
CA LEU A 170 -12.29 1.30 18.00
C LEU A 170 -13.74 0.88 17.71
N ASP A 171 -14.56 1.84 17.25
CA ASP A 171 -15.98 1.63 16.93
C ASP A 171 -16.20 0.77 15.67
N ASP A 172 -15.13 0.47 14.92
CA ASP A 172 -15.21 -0.41 13.76
C ASP A 172 -15.22 -1.92 14.14
N ILE A 173 -15.02 -2.25 15.43
CA ILE A 173 -14.98 -3.62 15.92
C ILE A 173 -16.29 -3.93 16.63
N ASP A 174 -17.03 -4.90 16.12
CA ASP A 174 -18.22 -5.45 16.73
C ASP A 174 -17.91 -6.86 17.27
N PHE A 175 -17.62 -6.93 18.57
CA PHE A 175 -17.31 -8.20 19.25
C PHE A 175 -18.52 -9.11 19.37
N ILE A 176 -19.75 -8.53 19.46
CA ILE A 176 -21.00 -9.31 19.60
C ILE A 176 -21.27 -10.06 18.29
N LYS A 177 -21.14 -9.36 17.16
CA LYS A 177 -21.34 -9.93 15.82
C LYS A 177 -20.08 -10.57 15.25
N ALA A 178 -18.97 -10.56 15.99
CA ALA A 178 -17.66 -11.05 15.56
C ALA A 178 -17.26 -10.50 14.17
N LYS A 179 -17.35 -9.18 13.96
CA LYS A 179 -17.06 -8.50 12.69
C LYS A 179 -16.19 -7.27 12.89
N ILE A 180 -15.41 -6.96 11.86
CA ILE A 180 -14.66 -5.71 11.76
C ILE A 180 -15.09 -4.95 10.52
N LYS A 181 -15.33 -3.65 10.67
CA LYS A 181 -15.55 -2.73 9.55
C LYS A 181 -14.21 -2.28 9.01
N ILE A 182 -13.96 -2.54 7.74
CA ILE A 182 -12.80 -1.99 7.01
C ILE A 182 -13.29 -0.79 6.21
N ARG A 183 -12.83 0.40 6.60
CA ARG A 183 -13.17 1.66 5.94
C ARG A 183 -12.42 1.76 4.63
N GLY A 184 -13.14 1.90 3.54
CA GLY A 184 -12.61 2.09 2.20
C GLY A 184 -12.04 3.50 1.99
N GLY A 185 -12.07 3.96 0.75
CA GLY A 185 -11.60 5.26 0.34
C GLY A 185 -12.04 5.59 -1.08
N LYS A 186 -11.39 6.55 -1.75
CA LYS A 186 -11.78 6.94 -3.12
C LYS A 186 -11.90 5.75 -4.11
N LYS A 187 -11.16 4.66 -3.89
CA LYS A 187 -11.09 3.49 -4.79
C LYS A 187 -11.67 2.19 -4.23
N LEU A 188 -11.99 2.16 -2.94
CA LEU A 188 -12.47 0.96 -2.24
C LEU A 188 -13.74 1.30 -1.46
N ASN A 189 -14.64 0.34 -1.36
CA ASN A 189 -15.87 0.45 -0.56
C ASN A 189 -15.61 0.05 0.87
N ASP A 190 -16.42 0.60 1.80
CA ASP A 190 -16.53 0.09 3.16
C ASP A 190 -17.09 -1.34 3.13
N ARG A 191 -16.63 -2.17 4.07
CA ARG A 191 -17.09 -3.55 4.17
C ARG A 191 -16.95 -4.11 5.57
N PHE A 192 -17.78 -5.10 5.90
CA PHE A 192 -17.69 -5.85 7.14
C PHE A 192 -17.13 -7.23 6.84
N ILE A 193 -16.09 -7.62 7.57
CA ILE A 193 -15.44 -8.92 7.44
C ILE A 193 -15.49 -9.63 8.78
N PRO A 194 -15.80 -10.95 8.80
CA PRO A 194 -15.80 -11.73 10.02
C PRO A 194 -14.42 -11.70 10.71
N LEU A 195 -14.44 -11.81 12.04
CA LEU A 195 -13.27 -12.04 12.88
C LEU A 195 -13.21 -13.53 13.23
N LYS A 196 -12.03 -14.15 13.10
CA LYS A 196 -11.78 -15.50 13.63
C LYS A 196 -11.72 -15.44 15.17
N ALA A 197 -12.05 -16.54 15.86
CA ALA A 197 -11.98 -16.60 17.33
C ALA A 197 -10.58 -16.24 17.87
N THR A 198 -9.54 -16.72 17.21
CA THR A 198 -8.13 -16.37 17.54
C THR A 198 -7.84 -14.88 17.42
N GLN A 199 -8.43 -14.20 16.41
CA GLN A 199 -8.31 -12.75 16.26
C GLN A 199 -9.03 -11.98 17.37
N ILE A 200 -10.19 -12.47 17.83
CA ILE A 200 -10.91 -11.84 18.93
C ILE A 200 -10.05 -11.84 20.18
N GLY A 201 -9.42 -12.96 20.52
CA GLY A 201 -8.50 -13.05 21.66
C GLY A 201 -7.31 -12.09 21.52
N LEU A 202 -6.72 -12.02 20.31
CA LEU A 202 -5.61 -11.10 20.04
C LEU A 202 -6.02 -9.62 20.15
N LEU A 203 -7.23 -9.28 19.64
CA LEU A 203 -7.80 -7.93 19.74
C LEU A 203 -8.09 -7.55 21.19
N MET A 204 -8.68 -8.45 21.97
CA MET A 204 -8.98 -8.22 23.40
C MET A 204 -7.68 -7.99 24.18
N ASN A 205 -6.67 -8.85 23.99
CA ASN A 205 -5.36 -8.66 24.63
C ASN A 205 -4.73 -7.30 24.23
N TYR A 206 -4.79 -6.95 22.95
CA TYR A 206 -4.26 -5.68 22.48
C TYR A 206 -4.99 -4.48 23.11
N LEU A 207 -6.31 -4.51 23.16
CA LEU A 207 -7.13 -3.40 23.69
C LEU A 207 -6.98 -3.24 25.21
N GLN A 208 -6.88 -4.35 25.94
CA GLN A 208 -6.80 -4.33 27.40
C GLN A 208 -5.38 -4.09 27.93
N ASN A 209 -4.37 -4.68 27.29
CA ASN A 209 -3.03 -4.75 27.86
C ASN A 209 -2.01 -3.91 27.07
N ILE A 210 -2.10 -3.85 25.75
CA ILE A 210 -1.06 -3.25 24.92
C ILE A 210 -1.39 -1.80 24.54
N ARG A 211 -2.62 -1.55 24.08
CA ARG A 211 -3.05 -0.24 23.63
C ARG A 211 -3.00 0.84 24.72
N PRO A 212 -3.39 0.59 25.99
CA PRO A 212 -3.23 1.57 27.07
C PRO A 212 -1.78 2.03 27.25
N GLN A 213 -0.82 1.08 27.25
CA GLN A 213 0.59 1.42 27.34
C GLN A 213 1.09 2.21 26.12
N LEU A 214 0.56 1.91 24.91
CA LEU A 214 0.88 2.70 23.69
C LEU A 214 0.31 4.11 23.75
N LEU A 215 -0.82 4.34 24.43
CA LEU A 215 -1.41 5.65 24.61
C LEU A 215 -0.52 6.59 25.44
N GLU A 216 0.24 6.07 26.42
CA GLU A 216 1.18 6.86 27.21
C GLU A 216 2.24 7.58 26.35
N TYR A 217 2.51 7.05 25.15
CA TYR A 217 3.45 7.64 24.19
C TYR A 217 2.78 8.58 23.18
N GLN A 218 1.47 8.78 23.25
CA GLN A 218 0.75 9.70 22.38
C GLN A 218 0.60 11.07 23.06
N THR A 219 0.63 12.12 22.27
CA THR A 219 0.41 13.51 22.75
C THR A 219 -1.07 13.88 22.82
N THR A 220 -1.94 13.09 22.18
CA THR A 220 -3.38 13.34 22.11
C THR A 220 -4.13 12.03 22.17
N GLU A 221 -5.35 12.06 22.70
CA GLU A 221 -6.27 10.93 22.61
C GLU A 221 -6.53 10.53 21.16
N SER A 222 -6.62 9.24 20.92
CA SER A 222 -6.83 8.69 19.58
C SER A 222 -7.90 7.61 19.60
N LYS A 223 -8.91 7.76 18.72
CA LYS A 223 -9.92 6.70 18.47
C LYS A 223 -9.38 5.59 17.54
N LYS A 224 -8.18 5.73 16.99
CA LYS A 224 -7.61 4.72 16.10
C LYS A 224 -7.33 3.42 16.85
N LEU A 225 -7.67 2.30 16.19
CA LEU A 225 -7.36 0.98 16.73
C LEU A 225 -5.84 0.83 16.89
N ILE A 226 -5.11 1.03 15.81
CA ILE A 226 -3.65 0.85 15.78
C ILE A 226 -2.96 2.18 16.09
N LEU A 227 -2.11 2.16 17.11
CA LEU A 227 -1.32 3.32 17.52
C LEU A 227 0.12 3.19 17.03
N SER A 228 0.70 4.31 16.59
CA SER A 228 2.13 4.38 16.27
C SER A 228 2.94 4.61 17.56
N LEU A 229 4.22 4.20 17.53
CA LEU A 229 5.19 4.57 18.54
C LEU A 229 6.11 5.62 17.97
N PRO A 230 6.24 6.79 18.58
CA PRO A 230 7.21 7.79 18.14
C PRO A 230 8.63 7.29 18.41
N ALA A 231 9.51 7.41 17.41
CA ALA A 231 10.92 7.09 17.59
C ALA A 231 11.60 8.11 18.53
N THR A 232 11.06 9.34 18.58
CA THR A 232 11.43 10.40 19.52
C THR A 232 10.21 11.29 19.77
N ILE A 233 10.11 11.86 20.97
CA ILE A 233 9.03 12.78 21.40
C ILE A 233 8.87 14.01 20.46
N LYS A 234 9.85 14.27 19.60
CA LYS A 234 9.88 15.44 18.70
C LYS A 234 9.30 15.20 17.30
N THR A 235 8.88 13.98 16.94
CA THR A 235 8.37 13.69 15.60
C THR A 235 6.85 13.87 15.53
N THR A 236 6.41 15.08 15.21
CA THR A 236 5.00 15.49 15.08
C THR A 236 4.27 14.99 13.81
N ARG A 237 4.92 14.25 12.91
CA ARG A 237 4.30 13.73 11.68
C ARG A 237 3.91 12.26 11.80
N ASN A 238 2.69 12.00 12.24
CA ASN A 238 2.10 10.67 12.43
C ASN A 238 2.18 9.72 11.21
N ASP A 239 2.19 10.24 9.99
CA ASP A 239 2.21 9.41 8.77
C ASP A 239 3.50 8.60 8.58
N ASN A 240 4.65 9.15 8.98
CA ASN A 240 5.93 8.46 8.83
C ASN A 240 6.12 7.34 9.87
N LEU A 241 5.49 7.45 11.05
CA LEU A 241 5.63 6.47 12.13
C LEU A 241 5.03 5.11 11.74
N PHE A 242 3.87 5.11 11.08
CA PHE A 242 3.29 3.88 10.54
C PHE A 242 4.14 3.27 9.42
N ARG A 243 4.74 4.09 8.56
CA ARG A 243 5.63 3.60 7.51
C ARG A 243 6.81 2.84 8.10
N TRP A 244 7.38 3.32 9.20
CA TRP A 244 8.46 2.61 9.89
C TRP A 244 7.99 1.31 10.53
N ALA A 245 6.80 1.30 11.15
CA ALA A 245 6.21 0.08 11.70
C ALA A 245 6.00 -1.00 10.62
N PHE A 246 5.43 -0.63 9.48
CA PHE A 246 5.25 -1.54 8.35
C PHE A 246 6.58 -2.03 7.76
N ASN A 247 7.58 -1.15 7.62
CA ASN A 247 8.90 -1.54 7.12
C ASN A 247 9.62 -2.49 8.10
N ALA A 248 9.50 -2.25 9.40
CA ALA A 248 10.06 -3.15 10.41
C ALA A 248 9.39 -4.52 10.36
N LEU A 249 8.05 -4.57 10.25
CA LEU A 249 7.31 -5.82 10.12
C LEU A 249 7.67 -6.56 8.82
N ILE A 250 7.79 -5.86 7.68
CA ILE A 250 8.27 -6.46 6.42
C ILE A 250 9.66 -7.08 6.59
N LYS A 251 10.59 -6.39 7.28
CA LYS A 251 11.93 -6.91 7.53
C LYS A 251 11.89 -8.19 8.38
N GLN A 252 11.05 -8.22 9.41
CA GLN A 252 10.86 -9.37 10.28
C GLN A 252 10.25 -10.56 9.52
N LEU A 253 9.23 -10.32 8.70
CA LEU A 253 8.61 -11.37 7.89
C LEU A 253 9.57 -11.95 6.84
N LYS A 254 10.42 -11.12 6.24
CA LYS A 254 11.49 -11.59 5.34
C LYS A 254 12.56 -12.44 6.02
N SER A 255 12.75 -12.31 7.32
CA SER A 255 13.66 -13.19 8.07
C SER A 255 13.02 -14.55 8.40
N ILE A 256 11.69 -14.63 8.43
CA ILE A 256 10.92 -15.86 8.60
C ILE A 256 10.81 -16.61 7.26
N ASP A 257 10.38 -15.90 6.22
CA ASP A 257 10.19 -16.47 4.89
C ASP A 257 10.88 -15.61 3.83
N LYS A 258 11.86 -16.21 3.14
CA LYS A 258 12.61 -15.55 2.06
C LYS A 258 11.75 -15.24 0.83
N GLN A 259 10.62 -15.94 0.63
CA GLN A 259 9.69 -15.73 -0.47
C GLN A 259 8.71 -14.58 -0.17
N PHE A 260 8.64 -14.12 1.09
CA PHE A 260 7.83 -12.96 1.44
C PHE A 260 8.42 -11.67 0.86
N ILE A 261 7.60 -10.90 0.16
CA ILE A 261 8.01 -9.66 -0.53
C ILE A 261 7.47 -8.44 0.21
N ASN A 262 6.14 -8.36 0.38
CA ASN A 262 5.45 -7.24 0.99
C ASN A 262 3.96 -7.56 1.27
N PHE A 263 3.24 -6.63 1.92
CA PHE A 263 1.82 -6.81 2.25
C PHE A 263 0.89 -6.84 1.03
N GLN A 264 1.32 -6.32 -0.12
CA GLN A 264 0.53 -6.46 -1.35
C GLN A 264 0.48 -7.92 -1.81
N GLN A 265 1.57 -8.69 -1.61
CA GLN A 265 1.59 -10.13 -1.86
C GLN A 265 0.60 -10.85 -0.94
N VAL A 266 0.60 -10.54 0.37
CA VAL A 266 -0.37 -11.10 1.33
C VAL A 266 -1.81 -10.81 0.87
N ARG A 267 -2.13 -9.55 0.58
CA ARG A 267 -3.46 -9.19 0.08
C ARG A 267 -3.82 -9.91 -1.22
N THR A 268 -2.86 -10.06 -2.13
CA THR A 268 -3.07 -10.81 -3.37
C THR A 268 -3.42 -12.27 -3.05
N SER A 269 -2.68 -12.92 -2.16
CA SER A 269 -2.94 -14.30 -1.73
C SER A 269 -4.33 -14.44 -1.10
N VAL A 270 -4.68 -13.56 -0.17
CA VAL A 270 -5.99 -13.58 0.49
C VAL A 270 -7.13 -13.43 -0.51
N ILE A 271 -7.05 -12.46 -1.43
CA ILE A 271 -8.11 -12.26 -2.44
C ILE A 271 -8.18 -13.45 -3.41
N THR A 272 -7.05 -14.00 -3.84
CA THR A 272 -7.01 -15.19 -4.70
C THR A 272 -7.66 -16.39 -4.00
N ASN A 273 -7.37 -16.60 -2.70
CA ASN A 273 -8.00 -17.66 -1.92
C ASN A 273 -9.52 -17.43 -1.77
N TRP A 274 -9.96 -16.20 -1.50
CA TRP A 274 -11.39 -15.88 -1.46
C TRP A 274 -12.10 -16.13 -2.79
N ILE A 275 -11.44 -15.86 -3.93
CA ILE A 275 -12.03 -16.19 -5.24
C ILE A 275 -12.24 -17.69 -5.37
N LYS A 276 -11.29 -18.51 -4.92
CA LYS A 276 -11.37 -19.97 -4.97
C LYS A 276 -12.47 -20.53 -4.07
N THR A 277 -12.57 -20.02 -2.83
CA THR A 277 -13.49 -20.59 -1.82
C THR A 277 -14.88 -19.98 -1.84
N GLU A 278 -14.99 -18.68 -2.14
CA GLU A 278 -16.22 -17.90 -1.98
C GLU A 278 -16.80 -17.39 -3.31
N GLY A 279 -16.04 -17.57 -4.40
CA GLY A 279 -16.39 -17.07 -5.72
C GLY A 279 -16.12 -15.56 -5.90
N LEU A 280 -16.11 -15.15 -7.18
CA LEU A 280 -15.63 -13.84 -7.61
C LEU A 280 -16.43 -12.66 -7.00
N ARG A 281 -17.76 -12.76 -6.92
CA ARG A 281 -18.62 -11.68 -6.39
C ARG A 281 -18.42 -11.45 -4.90
N LYS A 282 -18.37 -12.53 -4.11
CA LYS A 282 -18.14 -12.41 -2.66
C LYS A 282 -16.72 -11.93 -2.37
N ALA A 283 -15.73 -12.41 -3.12
CA ALA A 283 -14.36 -11.90 -3.05
C ALA A 283 -14.27 -10.41 -3.42
N GLN A 284 -15.03 -9.94 -4.41
CA GLN A 284 -15.13 -8.51 -4.74
C GLN A 284 -15.58 -7.68 -3.53
N TYR A 285 -16.67 -8.10 -2.88
CA TYR A 285 -17.18 -7.45 -1.68
C TYR A 285 -16.14 -7.46 -0.55
N MET A 286 -15.58 -8.64 -0.24
CA MET A 286 -14.60 -8.80 0.84
C MET A 286 -13.32 -8.01 0.59
N ALA A 287 -12.90 -7.85 -0.67
CA ALA A 287 -11.76 -7.01 -1.05
C ALA A 287 -12.09 -5.51 -1.07
N GLY A 288 -13.38 -5.15 -1.04
CA GLY A 288 -13.86 -3.78 -1.15
C GLY A 288 -13.73 -3.18 -2.54
N HIS A 289 -13.60 -3.98 -3.59
CA HIS A 289 -13.41 -3.47 -4.95
C HIS A 289 -14.72 -2.91 -5.51
N ARG A 290 -14.72 -1.66 -6.00
CA ARG A 290 -15.89 -1.05 -6.63
C ARG A 290 -16.31 -1.77 -7.91
N TYR A 291 -15.34 -2.20 -8.71
CA TYR A 291 -15.55 -2.83 -10.00
C TYR A 291 -15.07 -4.27 -9.97
N ILE A 292 -15.88 -5.17 -10.54
CA ILE A 292 -15.55 -6.61 -10.64
C ILE A 292 -14.26 -6.83 -11.41
N SER A 293 -14.00 -6.02 -12.46
CA SER A 293 -12.79 -6.07 -13.27
C SER A 293 -11.49 -5.86 -12.47
N THR A 294 -11.59 -5.27 -11.28
CA THR A 294 -10.45 -5.17 -10.36
C THR A 294 -10.18 -6.50 -9.68
N THR A 295 -11.22 -7.28 -9.37
CA THR A 295 -11.11 -8.60 -8.76
C THR A 295 -10.67 -9.66 -9.78
N GLU A 296 -11.16 -9.56 -11.01
CA GLU A 296 -10.77 -10.44 -12.12
C GLU A 296 -9.25 -10.43 -12.40
N LYS A 297 -8.56 -9.34 -12.07
CA LYS A 297 -7.09 -9.27 -12.22
C LYS A 297 -6.33 -10.25 -11.32
N TYR A 298 -6.98 -10.83 -10.33
CA TYR A 298 -6.40 -11.84 -9.43
C TYR A 298 -6.60 -13.28 -9.96
N LEU A 299 -7.52 -13.53 -10.90
CA LEU A 299 -7.74 -14.83 -11.52
C LEU A 299 -6.47 -15.43 -12.16
N PRO A 300 -5.66 -14.67 -12.94
CA PRO A 300 -4.45 -15.20 -13.57
C PRO A 300 -3.34 -15.63 -12.60
N ASN A 301 -3.51 -15.41 -11.31
CA ASN A 301 -2.54 -15.84 -10.29
C ASN A 301 -2.74 -17.32 -9.90
N ASN A 302 -3.73 -17.97 -10.47
CA ASN A 302 -4.01 -19.39 -10.23
C ASN A 302 -3.21 -20.24 -11.25
N LEU A 303 -1.89 -20.32 -11.04
CA LEU A 303 -0.99 -21.07 -11.91
C LEU A 303 -1.29 -22.58 -11.93
N ASP A 304 -1.79 -23.12 -10.82
CA ASP A 304 -2.08 -24.55 -10.70
C ASP A 304 -3.23 -24.95 -11.64
N GLU A 305 -4.32 -24.15 -11.68
CA GLU A 305 -5.41 -24.38 -12.65
C GLU A 305 -4.95 -24.17 -14.08
N LEU A 306 -4.07 -23.19 -14.34
CA LEU A 306 -3.53 -22.95 -15.67
C LEU A 306 -2.66 -24.13 -16.15
N ILE A 307 -1.85 -24.70 -15.26
CA ILE A 307 -1.03 -25.89 -15.54
C ILE A 307 -1.94 -27.10 -15.78
N ASP A 308 -2.96 -27.29 -14.96
CA ASP A 308 -3.94 -28.38 -15.14
C ASP A 308 -4.74 -28.24 -16.44
N ASP A 309 -5.14 -27.01 -16.80
CA ASP A 309 -5.82 -26.73 -18.06
C ASP A 309 -4.89 -26.93 -19.26
N ILE A 310 -3.63 -26.53 -19.18
CA ILE A 310 -2.62 -26.81 -20.21
C ILE A 310 -2.41 -28.31 -20.34
N ASN A 311 -2.27 -29.04 -19.24
CA ASN A 311 -2.08 -30.50 -19.26
C ASN A 311 -3.31 -31.24 -19.79
N LYS A 312 -4.52 -30.70 -19.59
CA LYS A 312 -5.76 -31.26 -20.16
C LYS A 312 -5.94 -30.97 -21.65
N LEU A 313 -5.49 -29.78 -22.09
CA LEU A 313 -5.65 -29.31 -23.46
C LEU A 313 -4.50 -29.72 -24.39
N HIS A 314 -3.32 -30.00 -23.83
CA HIS A 314 -2.13 -30.48 -24.56
C HIS A 314 -1.65 -31.83 -24.00
N PRO A 315 -2.27 -32.93 -24.37
CA PRO A 315 -1.91 -34.26 -23.88
C PRO A 315 -0.67 -34.87 -24.60
N PHE A 316 0.29 -34.04 -25.03
CA PHE A 316 1.53 -34.48 -25.66
C PHE A 316 2.74 -34.13 -24.82
#